data_2bfe883c033408b358d2a85574d493cb
#
_entry.id   2bfe883c033408b358d2a85574d493cb
#
_cell.length_a   1.000
_cell.length_b   1.000
_cell.length_c   1.000
_cell.angle_alpha   90.00
_cell.angle_beta   90.00
_cell.angle_gamma   90.00
#
_symmetry.space_group_name_H-M   'P 1'
#
loop_
_entity.id
_entity.type
_entity.pdbx_description
1 polymer ?
#
loop_
_entity_poly.entity_id
_entity_poly.type
_entity_poly.pdbx_seq_one_letter_code
_entity_poly.pdbx_strand_id
1 'polypeptide(L)'
;MTEQVIRSWTDAFMAEDWDKISEIYAEDTVGQDPAGTIMKGREQNIAGDKMWRSMLSDFKFEFGEFMQSGNTCVVEMEVTATMTGEMEMPDGSKVPPTGKTHTMKGCLIVETENGKQKNQRIYADMMSMMQGFGIMPS
;
A
#
# COMPACT_ATOMS: atom_id res chain seq x y z
N MET A 1 8.04 13.37 12.43
CA MET A 1 8.93 12.23 12.13
C MET A 1 8.28 11.30 11.11
N THR A 2 9.08 10.56 10.38
CA THR A 2 8.57 9.70 9.29
C THR A 2 7.66 8.58 9.80
N GLU A 3 7.94 8.00 10.97
CA GLU A 3 7.05 7.01 11.57
C GLU A 3 5.63 7.58 11.76
N GLN A 4 5.52 8.82 12.22
CA GLN A 4 4.22 9.45 12.41
C GLN A 4 3.48 9.61 11.09
N VAL A 5 4.20 9.94 10.02
CA VAL A 5 3.60 10.05 8.68
C VAL A 5 3.06 8.70 8.22
N ILE A 6 3.81 7.61 8.44
CA ILE A 6 3.38 6.26 8.10
C ILE A 6 2.10 5.88 8.86
N ARG A 7 2.05 6.15 10.15
CA ARG A 7 0.87 5.84 10.98
C ARG A 7 -0.35 6.66 10.56
N SER A 8 -0.14 7.94 10.27
CA SER A 8 -1.21 8.82 9.80
C SER A 8 -1.76 8.38 8.46
N TRP A 9 -0.89 7.96 7.53
CA TRP A 9 -1.30 7.43 6.24
C TRP A 9 -2.14 6.16 6.42
N THR A 10 -1.69 5.25 7.28
CA THR A 10 -2.38 3.98 7.53
C THR A 10 -3.78 4.22 8.06
N ASP A 11 -3.93 5.10 9.05
CA ASP A 11 -5.23 5.44 9.61
C ASP A 11 -6.15 6.07 8.56
N ALA A 12 -5.62 6.98 7.74
CA ALA A 12 -6.38 7.63 6.69
C ALA A 12 -6.80 6.64 5.60
N PHE A 13 -5.91 5.73 5.22
CA PHE A 13 -6.20 4.68 4.24
C PHE A 13 -7.33 3.77 4.73
N MET A 14 -7.27 3.33 5.97
CA MET A 14 -8.30 2.47 6.56
C MET A 14 -9.65 3.17 6.67
N ALA A 15 -9.62 4.48 6.91
CA ALA A 15 -10.84 5.29 6.99
C ALA A 15 -11.32 5.79 5.62
N GLU A 16 -10.58 5.52 4.55
CA GLU A 16 -10.82 6.05 3.21
C GLU A 16 -10.91 7.59 3.21
N ASP A 17 -10.08 8.21 4.06
CA ASP A 17 -9.99 9.66 4.15
C ASP A 17 -8.98 10.19 3.13
N TRP A 18 -9.45 10.34 1.90
CA TRP A 18 -8.61 10.72 0.77
C TRP A 18 -8.10 12.15 0.87
N ASP A 19 -8.85 13.04 1.52
CA ASP A 19 -8.40 14.41 1.77
C ASP A 19 -7.18 14.42 2.70
N LYS A 20 -7.21 13.59 3.75
CA LYS A 20 -6.08 13.45 4.66
C LYS A 20 -4.86 12.84 3.95
N ILE A 21 -5.07 11.84 3.11
CA ILE A 21 -3.99 11.24 2.32
C ILE A 21 -3.39 12.28 1.39
N SER A 22 -4.21 13.12 0.76
CA SER A 22 -3.74 14.20 -0.09
C SER A 22 -2.83 15.17 0.67
N GLU A 23 -3.16 15.48 1.92
CA GLU A 23 -2.33 16.35 2.77
C GLU A 23 -0.99 15.70 3.14
N ILE A 24 -0.98 14.38 3.32
CA ILE A 24 0.22 13.62 3.70
C ILE A 24 1.22 13.57 2.54
N TYR A 25 0.73 13.42 1.31
CA TYR A 25 1.59 13.32 0.14
C TYR A 25 2.15 14.68 -0.28
N ALA A 26 3.45 14.72 -0.58
CA ALA A 26 4.02 15.85 -1.30
C ALA A 26 3.40 15.88 -2.72
N GLU A 27 3.30 17.04 -3.31
CA GLU A 27 2.71 17.20 -4.65
C GLU A 27 3.43 16.33 -5.70
N ASP A 28 4.74 16.23 -5.59
CA ASP A 28 5.61 15.48 -6.51
C ASP A 28 6.03 14.11 -5.93
N THR A 29 5.28 13.57 -5.00
CA THR A 29 5.59 12.28 -4.39
C THR A 29 5.72 11.18 -5.44
N VAL A 30 6.64 10.24 -5.21
CA VAL A 30 6.82 9.07 -6.07
C VAL A 30 6.61 7.82 -5.21
N GLY A 31 5.77 6.91 -5.67
CA GLY A 31 5.50 5.67 -4.98
C GLY A 31 5.76 4.46 -5.86
N GLN A 32 6.12 3.35 -5.22
CA GLN A 32 6.19 2.05 -5.86
C GLN A 32 5.29 1.11 -5.08
N ASP A 33 4.33 0.50 -5.78
CA ASP A 33 3.42 -0.45 -5.14
C ASP A 33 4.04 -1.85 -5.05
N PRO A 34 3.38 -2.81 -4.35
CA PRO A 34 3.94 -4.16 -4.20
C PRO A 34 4.19 -4.89 -5.52
N ALA A 35 3.48 -4.54 -6.58
CA ALA A 35 3.67 -5.15 -7.90
C ALA A 35 4.80 -4.51 -8.70
N GLY A 36 5.45 -3.47 -8.16
CA GLY A 36 6.54 -2.77 -8.83
C GLY A 36 6.09 -1.62 -9.71
N THR A 37 4.80 -1.28 -9.70
CA THR A 37 4.28 -0.15 -10.48
C THR A 37 4.73 1.17 -9.85
N ILE A 38 5.26 2.05 -10.68
CA ILE A 38 5.72 3.37 -10.24
C ILE A 38 4.61 4.40 -10.49
N MET A 39 4.28 5.14 -9.43
CA MET A 39 3.27 6.19 -9.48
C MET A 39 3.95 7.54 -9.24
N LYS A 40 3.78 8.46 -10.17
CA LYS A 40 4.41 9.79 -10.11
C LYS A 40 3.35 10.85 -9.83
N GLY A 41 3.58 11.63 -8.79
CA GLY A 41 2.70 12.70 -8.38
C GLY A 41 1.61 12.25 -7.42
N ARG A 42 1.07 13.22 -6.71
CA ARG A 42 0.03 12.97 -5.69
C ARG A 42 -1.20 12.26 -6.27
N GLU A 43 -1.67 12.71 -7.41
CA GLU A 43 -2.89 12.17 -8.01
C GLU A 43 -2.75 10.70 -8.41
N GLN A 44 -1.62 10.33 -9.02
CA GLN A 44 -1.38 8.93 -9.39
C GLN A 44 -1.27 8.03 -8.17
N ASN A 45 -0.62 8.51 -7.11
CA ASN A 45 -0.49 7.75 -5.87
C ASN A 45 -1.84 7.52 -5.21
N ILE A 46 -2.68 8.55 -5.16
CA ILE A 46 -4.04 8.42 -4.60
C ILE A 46 -4.87 7.45 -5.45
N ALA A 47 -4.76 7.53 -6.78
CA ALA A 47 -5.48 6.60 -7.66
C ALA A 47 -5.04 5.16 -7.41
N GLY A 48 -3.75 4.92 -7.19
CA GLY A 48 -3.22 3.61 -6.84
C GLY A 48 -3.76 3.11 -5.50
N ASP A 49 -3.81 3.97 -4.50
CA ASP A 49 -4.37 3.64 -3.19
C ASP A 49 -5.84 3.26 -3.30
N LYS A 50 -6.60 4.01 -4.07
CA LYS A 50 -8.03 3.73 -4.30
C LYS A 50 -8.23 2.41 -5.03
N MET A 51 -7.35 2.08 -5.97
CA MET A 51 -7.39 0.81 -6.69
C MET A 51 -7.24 -0.37 -5.72
N TRP A 52 -6.23 -0.32 -4.83
CA TRP A 52 -6.03 -1.36 -3.84
C TRP A 52 -7.23 -1.47 -2.89
N ARG A 53 -7.80 -0.33 -2.49
CA ARG A 53 -9.00 -0.30 -1.64
C ARG A 53 -10.23 -0.87 -2.35
N SER A 54 -10.30 -0.76 -3.67
CA SER A 54 -11.41 -1.33 -4.45
C SER A 54 -11.34 -2.84 -4.57
N MET A 55 -10.12 -3.41 -4.55
CA MET A 55 -9.91 -4.85 -4.67
C MET A 55 -10.00 -5.56 -3.31
N LEU A 56 -9.49 -4.92 -2.28
CA LEU A 56 -9.32 -5.51 -0.96
C LEU A 56 -10.06 -4.68 0.09
N SER A 57 -10.55 -5.36 1.11
CA SER A 57 -11.23 -4.73 2.24
C SER A 57 -10.84 -5.41 3.55
N ASP A 58 -11.38 -4.91 4.66
CA ASP A 58 -11.11 -5.46 6.01
C ASP A 58 -9.62 -5.48 6.32
N PHE A 59 -8.94 -4.36 6.01
CA PHE A 59 -7.51 -4.24 6.23
C PHE A 59 -7.16 -4.25 7.70
N LYS A 60 -6.07 -4.96 8.02
CA LYS A 60 -5.42 -4.92 9.32
C LYS A 60 -3.93 -4.79 9.08
N PHE A 61 -3.33 -3.74 9.62
CA PHE A 61 -1.90 -3.47 9.51
C PHE A 61 -1.22 -3.78 10.83
N GLU A 62 -0.15 -4.55 10.79
CA GLU A 62 0.72 -4.80 11.92
C GLU A 62 2.14 -4.42 11.53
N PHE A 63 2.72 -3.47 12.27
CA PHE A 63 4.08 -2.99 12.02
C PHE A 63 5.06 -3.63 12.98
N GLY A 64 6.24 -3.98 12.47
CA GLY A 64 7.37 -4.33 13.28
C GLY A 64 8.05 -3.08 13.84
N GLU A 65 9.36 -3.18 14.10
CA GLU A 65 10.12 -2.06 14.59
C GLU A 65 10.39 -1.04 13.48
N PHE A 66 10.13 0.23 13.77
CA PHE A 66 10.43 1.32 12.84
C PHE A 66 11.91 1.67 12.97
N MET A 67 12.63 1.62 11.84
CA MET A 67 14.05 1.94 11.78
C MET A 67 14.22 3.25 11.00
N GLN A 68 14.62 4.29 11.71
CA GLN A 68 14.73 5.64 11.17
C GLN A 68 16.20 5.99 10.91
N SER A 69 16.47 6.54 9.72
CA SER A 69 17.76 7.11 9.39
C SER A 69 17.54 8.39 8.61
N GLY A 70 17.87 9.53 9.22
CA GLY A 70 17.57 10.84 8.64
C GLY A 70 16.06 10.98 8.42
N ASN A 71 15.65 11.25 7.20
CA ASN A 71 14.25 11.37 6.81
C ASN A 71 13.66 10.08 6.24
N THR A 72 14.41 8.98 6.31
CA THR A 72 14.00 7.69 5.79
C THR A 72 13.64 6.75 6.92
N CYS A 73 12.51 6.08 6.80
CA CYS A 73 12.05 5.08 7.77
C CYS A 73 11.79 3.77 7.04
N VAL A 74 12.27 2.68 7.62
CA VAL A 74 12.08 1.32 7.11
C VAL A 74 11.31 0.54 8.16
N VAL A 75 10.29 -0.18 7.74
CA VAL A 75 9.50 -1.02 8.66
C VAL A 75 9.01 -2.27 7.94
N GLU A 76 9.18 -3.41 8.59
CA GLU A 76 8.52 -4.62 8.13
C GLU A 76 7.07 -4.59 8.60
N MET A 77 6.17 -5.10 7.78
CA MET A 77 4.74 -5.07 8.10
C MET A 77 4.03 -6.34 7.65
N GLU A 78 2.94 -6.64 8.33
CA GLU A 78 2.00 -7.64 7.89
C GLU A 78 0.68 -6.94 7.63
N VAL A 79 0.10 -7.19 6.45
CA VAL A 79 -1.17 -6.60 6.04
C VAL A 79 -2.15 -7.71 5.75
N THR A 80 -3.20 -7.78 6.54
CA THR A 80 -4.27 -8.76 6.33
C THR A 80 -5.43 -8.06 5.64
N ALA A 81 -5.98 -8.69 4.61
CA ALA A 81 -7.12 -8.15 3.88
C ALA A 81 -7.91 -9.29 3.24
N THR A 82 -9.11 -8.96 2.77
CA THR A 82 -10.00 -9.90 2.10
C THR A 82 -10.27 -9.40 0.68
N MET A 83 -10.18 -10.30 -0.30
CA MET A 83 -10.43 -9.94 -1.69
C MET A 83 -11.94 -9.89 -1.96
N THR A 84 -12.51 -8.72 -1.82
CA THR A 84 -13.94 -8.48 -2.00
C THR A 84 -14.27 -7.76 -3.31
N GLY A 85 -13.27 -7.28 -4.03
CA GLY A 85 -13.43 -6.60 -5.30
C GLY A 85 -12.73 -7.31 -6.44
N GLU A 86 -13.01 -6.85 -7.65
CA GLU A 86 -12.44 -7.40 -8.87
C GLU A 86 -11.01 -6.90 -9.07
N MET A 87 -10.13 -7.75 -9.57
CA MET A 87 -8.76 -7.40 -9.90
C MET A 87 -8.56 -7.43 -11.43
N GLU A 88 -7.99 -6.36 -12.00
CA GLU A 88 -7.61 -6.32 -13.40
C GLU A 88 -6.17 -6.81 -13.54
N MET A 89 -5.96 -7.76 -14.45
CA MET A 89 -4.63 -8.32 -14.75
C MET A 89 -3.93 -7.48 -15.84
N PRO A 90 -2.59 -7.58 -15.96
CA PRO A 90 -1.85 -6.81 -16.98
C PRO A 90 -2.34 -7.02 -18.41
N ASP A 91 -2.91 -8.18 -18.73
CA ASP A 91 -3.43 -8.48 -20.05
C ASP A 91 -4.85 -7.94 -20.30
N GLY A 92 -5.40 -7.20 -19.32
CA GLY A 92 -6.74 -6.65 -19.40
C GLY A 92 -7.84 -7.58 -18.91
N SER A 93 -7.52 -8.84 -18.62
CA SER A 93 -8.50 -9.77 -18.06
C SER A 93 -8.82 -9.39 -16.61
N LYS A 94 -9.99 -9.79 -16.14
CA LYS A 94 -10.46 -9.47 -14.80
C LYS A 94 -10.67 -10.74 -14.00
N VAL A 95 -10.21 -10.70 -12.75
CA VAL A 95 -10.41 -11.80 -11.80
C VAL A 95 -11.54 -11.39 -10.87
N PRO A 96 -12.64 -12.18 -10.79
CA PRO A 96 -13.73 -11.86 -9.87
C PRO A 96 -13.26 -11.99 -8.42
N PRO A 97 -13.93 -11.33 -7.47
CA PRO A 97 -13.57 -11.43 -6.07
C PRO A 97 -13.66 -12.88 -5.59
N THR A 98 -12.62 -13.32 -4.88
CA THR A 98 -12.55 -14.69 -4.36
C THR A 98 -13.11 -14.82 -2.95
N GLY A 99 -13.22 -13.71 -2.23
CA GLY A 99 -13.67 -13.68 -0.84
C GLY A 99 -12.64 -14.23 0.14
N LYS A 100 -11.44 -14.55 -0.33
CA LYS A 100 -10.39 -15.11 0.54
C LYS A 100 -9.66 -14.03 1.30
N THR A 101 -9.32 -14.37 2.55
CA THR A 101 -8.51 -13.52 3.43
C THR A 101 -7.07 -14.02 3.43
N HIS A 102 -6.12 -13.13 3.35
CA HIS A 102 -4.70 -13.46 3.35
C HIS A 102 -3.89 -12.40 4.07
N THR A 103 -2.82 -12.84 4.73
CA THR A 103 -1.86 -11.93 5.36
C THR A 103 -0.62 -11.81 4.48
N MET A 104 -0.36 -10.60 4.02
CA MET A 104 0.80 -10.28 3.20
C MET A 104 1.92 -9.78 4.08
N LYS A 105 3.14 -10.26 3.83
CA LYS A 105 4.34 -9.75 4.50
C LYS A 105 5.07 -8.83 3.54
N GLY A 106 5.52 -7.70 4.04
CA GLY A 106 6.22 -6.74 3.21
C GLY A 106 7.16 -5.85 4.01
N CYS A 107 7.94 -5.09 3.26
CA CYS A 107 8.83 -4.08 3.81
C CYS A 107 8.49 -2.76 3.17
N LEU A 108 8.29 -1.75 4.01
CA LEU A 108 7.91 -0.40 3.59
C LEU A 108 9.09 0.53 3.84
N ILE A 109 9.46 1.32 2.83
CA ILE A 109 10.49 2.34 2.93
C ILE A 109 9.85 3.68 2.57
N VAL A 110 9.86 4.63 3.49
CA VAL A 110 9.25 5.95 3.31
C VAL A 110 10.27 7.04 3.58
N GLU A 111 10.34 7.99 2.67
CA GLU A 111 11.15 9.20 2.84
C GLU A 111 10.23 10.41 2.92
N THR A 112 10.48 11.29 3.89
CA THR A 112 9.71 12.52 4.06
C THR A 112 10.56 13.74 3.74
N GLU A 113 9.91 14.81 3.34
CA GLU A 113 10.52 16.12 3.14
C GLU A 113 9.51 17.17 3.56
N ASN A 114 9.92 18.09 4.42
CA ASN A 114 9.04 19.14 4.96
C ASN A 114 7.76 18.59 5.61
N GLY A 115 7.88 17.43 6.29
CA GLY A 115 6.77 16.79 6.98
C GLY A 115 5.79 16.03 6.08
N LYS A 116 6.08 15.93 4.78
CA LYS A 116 5.23 15.24 3.82
C LYS A 116 5.94 14.02 3.24
N GLN A 117 5.15 13.03 2.81
CA GLN A 117 5.69 11.84 2.17
C GLN A 117 6.17 12.17 0.76
N LYS A 118 7.47 12.04 0.55
CA LYS A 118 8.14 12.35 -0.71
C LYS A 118 8.37 11.13 -1.57
N ASN A 119 8.65 9.99 -0.95
CA ASN A 119 8.90 8.73 -1.64
C ASN A 119 8.42 7.58 -0.79
N GLN A 120 7.89 6.56 -1.45
CA GLN A 120 7.47 5.34 -0.77
C GLN A 120 7.76 4.15 -1.68
N ARG A 121 8.33 3.11 -1.11
CA ARG A 121 8.55 1.84 -1.81
C ARG A 121 8.04 0.71 -0.93
N ILE A 122 7.23 -0.17 -1.51
CA ILE A 122 6.75 -1.36 -0.82
C ILE A 122 7.31 -2.58 -1.55
N TYR A 123 7.97 -3.45 -0.79
CA TYR A 123 8.46 -4.73 -1.29
C TYR A 123 7.70 -5.84 -0.59
N ALA A 124 7.06 -6.70 -1.34
CA ALA A 124 6.22 -7.76 -0.80
C ALA A 124 6.35 -9.02 -1.66
N ASP A 125 5.97 -10.15 -1.09
CA ASP A 125 5.93 -11.41 -1.81
C ASP A 125 4.62 -11.49 -2.62
N MET A 126 4.68 -11.04 -3.87
CA MET A 126 3.53 -11.03 -4.77
C MET A 126 3.04 -12.43 -5.11
N MET A 127 3.95 -13.40 -5.22
CA MET A 127 3.56 -14.79 -5.48
C MET A 127 2.68 -15.32 -4.35
N SER A 128 3.12 -15.11 -3.10
CA SER A 128 2.34 -15.49 -1.92
C SER A 128 0.99 -14.78 -1.90
N MET A 129 0.94 -13.51 -2.25
CA MET A 129 -0.30 -12.74 -2.31
C MET A 129 -1.26 -13.33 -3.34
N MET A 130 -0.77 -13.59 -4.55
CA MET A 130 -1.61 -14.14 -5.63
C MET A 130 -2.17 -15.51 -5.27
N GLN A 131 -1.35 -16.37 -4.67
CA GLN A 131 -1.78 -17.69 -4.22
C GLN A 131 -2.75 -17.59 -3.04
N GLY A 132 -2.44 -16.73 -2.08
CA GLY A 132 -3.25 -16.57 -0.87
C GLY A 132 -4.65 -16.02 -1.13
N PHE A 133 -4.79 -15.12 -2.08
CA PHE A 133 -6.11 -14.62 -2.48
C PHE A 133 -6.80 -15.53 -3.51
N GLY A 134 -6.13 -16.60 -3.95
CA GLY A 134 -6.72 -17.53 -4.90
C GLY A 134 -6.75 -17.05 -6.33
N ILE A 135 -5.89 -16.07 -6.67
CA ILE A 135 -5.78 -15.51 -8.01
C ILE A 135 -4.98 -16.43 -8.92
N MET A 136 -4.02 -17.16 -8.35
CA MET A 136 -3.26 -18.18 -9.07
C MET A 136 -3.17 -19.47 -8.25
N PRO A 137 -2.93 -20.63 -8.89
CA PRO A 137 -2.82 -21.91 -8.18
C PRO A 137 -1.68 -21.90 -7.15
N SER A 138 -1.91 -22.55 -6.02
CA SER A 138 -0.90 -22.74 -4.98
C SER A 138 -0.11 -24.02 -5.19
#